data_d91457b6e3c8f4e37124450a40e8e8e9
#
_entry.id   d91457b6e3c8f4e37124450a40e8e8e9
#
_cell.length_a   1.000
_cell.length_b   1.000
_cell.length_c   1.000
_cell.angle_alpha   90.00
_cell.angle_beta   90.00
_cell.angle_gamma   90.00
#
_symmetry.space_group_name_H-M   'P 1'
#
loop_
_entity.id
_entity.type
_entity.pdbx_description
1 polymer ?
#
loop_
_entity_poly.entity_id
_entity_poly.type
_entity_poly.pdbx_seq_one_letter_code
_entity_poly.pdbx_strand_id
1 'polypeptide(L)' 'GPECLEIFSACNPSNDQCCKSSKLVCSRKTRWCKYQIGK' A
#
# COMPACT_ATOMS: atom_id res chain seq x y z
N GLY A 1 -12.84 10.30 -6.88
CA GLY A 1 -11.41 10.15 -6.73
C GLY A 1 -11.01 8.71 -6.50
N PRO A 2 -9.72 8.46 -6.48
CA PRO A 2 -9.25 7.10 -6.29
C PRO A 2 -9.66 6.57 -4.94
N GLU A 3 -10.04 5.32 -4.96
CA GLU A 3 -10.48 4.65 -3.76
C GLU A 3 -9.34 3.90 -3.09
N CYS A 4 -8.12 4.26 -3.40
CA CYS A 4 -6.97 3.55 -2.90
C CYS A 4 -6.06 4.48 -2.11
N LEU A 5 -5.13 3.88 -1.37
CA LEU A 5 -4.19 4.63 -0.54
C LEU A 5 -2.95 4.95 -1.34
N GLU A 6 -2.37 6.11 -1.05
CA GLU A 6 -1.16 6.53 -1.73
C GLU A 6 0.06 5.97 -1.01
N ILE A 7 1.23 6.22 -1.60
CA ILE A 7 2.46 5.75 -1.00
C ILE A 7 2.63 6.36 0.39
N PHE A 8 3.10 5.56 1.31
CA PHE A 8 3.34 5.97 2.69
C PHE A 8 2.07 6.34 3.44
N SER A 9 0.92 5.99 2.91
CA SER A 9 -0.33 6.19 3.63
C SER A 9 -0.53 5.07 4.61
N ALA A 10 -0.99 5.40 5.80
CA ALA A 10 -1.26 4.38 6.81
C ALA A 10 -2.24 3.36 6.24
N CYS A 11 -1.95 2.08 6.43
CA CYS A 11 -2.81 1.03 5.91
C CYS A 11 -2.91 -0.11 6.90
N ASN A 12 -3.80 -1.01 6.61
CA ASN A 12 -4.00 -2.20 7.42
C ASN A 12 -3.50 -3.41 6.66
N PRO A 13 -2.48 -4.13 7.17
CA PRO A 13 -1.96 -5.30 6.47
C PRO A 13 -3.03 -6.35 6.15
N SER A 14 -4.05 -6.41 7.00
CA SER A 14 -5.14 -7.36 6.76
C SER A 14 -6.11 -6.85 5.71
N ASN A 15 -6.12 -5.55 5.48
CA ASN A 15 -7.03 -4.97 4.51
C ASN A 15 -6.25 -3.98 3.65
N ASP A 16 -5.45 -4.52 2.78
CA ASP A 16 -4.55 -3.72 1.93
C ASP A 16 -5.38 -2.97 0.89
N GLN A 17 -5.44 -1.66 1.03
CA GLN A 17 -6.18 -0.83 0.09
C GLN A 17 -5.26 0.10 -0.69
N CYS A 18 -3.98 -0.24 -0.74
CA CYS A 18 -3.04 0.58 -1.49
C CYS A 18 -3.32 0.49 -2.98
N CYS A 19 -2.98 1.54 -3.70
CA CYS A 19 -3.22 1.59 -5.14
C CYS A 19 -2.44 0.50 -5.84
N LYS A 20 -3.14 -0.47 -6.41
CA LYS A 20 -2.47 -1.55 -7.13
C LYS A 20 -1.92 -1.09 -8.46
N SER A 21 -2.56 -0.10 -9.06
CA SER A 21 -2.07 0.42 -10.34
C SER A 21 -0.71 1.09 -10.16
N SER A 22 -0.40 1.52 -8.96
CA SER A 22 0.91 2.09 -8.66
C SER A 22 1.84 1.05 -8.04
N LYS A 23 1.39 -0.20 -8.00
CA LYS A 23 2.19 -1.29 -7.47
C LYS A 23 2.56 -1.05 -6.01
N LEU A 24 1.59 -0.57 -5.25
CA LEU A 24 1.79 -0.33 -3.83
C LEU A 24 1.28 -1.52 -3.04
N VAL A 25 1.94 -1.77 -1.93
CA VAL A 25 1.52 -2.82 -1.02
C VAL A 25 1.61 -2.29 0.40
N CYS A 26 0.81 -2.87 1.27
CA CYS A 26 0.79 -2.45 2.66
C CYS A 26 1.88 -3.20 3.41
N SER A 27 2.82 -2.47 3.95
CA SER A 27 3.92 -3.07 4.69
C SER A 27 3.42 -3.52 6.06
N ARG A 28 3.79 -4.72 6.43
CA ARG A 28 3.41 -5.24 7.74
C ARG A 28 4.27 -4.66 8.85
N LYS A 29 5.46 -4.21 8.49
CA LYS A 29 6.36 -3.66 9.49
C LYS A 29 6.02 -2.23 9.85
N THR A 30 5.82 -1.40 8.81
CA THR A 30 5.59 0.02 9.03
C THR A 30 4.12 0.37 8.95
N ARG A 31 3.31 -0.50 8.33
CA ARG A 31 1.87 -0.30 8.20
C ARG A 31 1.54 0.91 7.35
N TRP A 32 2.30 1.08 6.30
CA TRP A 32 1.96 2.08 5.31
C TRP A 32 2.23 1.50 3.94
N CYS A 33 1.69 2.15 2.92
CA CYS A 33 1.84 1.69 1.56
C CYS A 33 3.25 2.01 1.09
N LYS A 34 3.83 1.09 0.37
CA LYS A 34 5.15 1.28 -0.21
C LYS A 34 5.17 0.59 -1.56
N TYR A 35 6.16 0.93 -2.37
CA TYR A 35 6.28 0.27 -3.67
C TYR A 35 6.69 -1.18 -3.47
N GLN A 36 6.03 -2.04 -4.22
CA GLN A 36 6.38 -3.46 -4.21
C GLN A 36 7.58 -3.66 -5.12
N ILE A 37 8.75 -3.79 -4.54
CA ILE A 37 9.94 -4.01 -5.31
C ILE A 37 10.06 -5.48 -5.60
N GLY A 38 10.16 -5.80 -6.85
CA GLY A 38 10.13 -7.15 -7.34
C GLY A 38 11.10 -8.05 -6.62
N LYS A 39 10.93 -9.22 -6.66
CA LYS A 39 11.71 -10.27 -6.14
C LYS A 39 11.02 -11.07 -5.23
#